data_6fff89d5f6d3e111516c972a66a02646
#
_entry.id   6fff89d5f6d3e111516c972a66a02646
#
_cell.length_a   1.000
_cell.length_b   1.000
_cell.length_c   1.000
_cell.angle_alpha   90.00
_cell.angle_beta   90.00
_cell.angle_gamma   90.00
#
_symmetry.space_group_name_H-M   'P 1'
#
loop_
_entity.id
_entity.type
_entity.pdbx_description
1 polymer ?
#
loop_
_entity_poly.entity_id
_entity_poly.type
_entity_poly.pdbx_seq_one_letter_code
_entity_poly.pdbx_strand_id
1 'polypeptide(L)'
;MFTNIVPKFEKGRILKTAMLENLRDFPREYADIYYRDYADGIVTGANIEVAEEALTVTPGIVKYNGRLYLLNQPAIVAYQATGRETVVKIRFHEGAVDSDWNIYRSDIVIDEHIESRPSELELCRFKLKEGAKLRQDYQNFRDLSTEYNTVNLLHVRFAAYGQSTVSPFIMRYFGDELLRRGSSEPQDLAFAMMSLNEGILNRKVITHYIANRLGIANKDYSNVEIHRHLARILESVRGGGGRMGMSSGGSLRVIVD
;
A
#
# COMPACT_ATOMS: atom_id res chain seq x y z
N MET A 1 -23.65 -16.12 21.48
CA MET A 1 -23.27 -15.35 22.70
C MET A 1 -21.84 -14.90 22.53
N PHE A 2 -21.53 -13.62 22.83
CA PHE A 2 -20.15 -13.14 22.86
C PHE A 2 -19.48 -13.56 24.16
N THR A 3 -18.29 -14.13 24.10
CA THR A 3 -17.53 -14.58 25.27
C THR A 3 -16.11 -14.05 25.22
N ASN A 4 -15.53 -13.80 26.39
CA ASN A 4 -14.11 -13.48 26.55
C ASN A 4 -13.58 -14.43 27.64
N ILE A 5 -12.78 -15.41 27.24
CA ILE A 5 -12.22 -16.43 28.12
C ILE A 5 -10.73 -16.18 28.26
N VAL A 6 -10.28 -15.94 29.48
CA VAL A 6 -8.87 -15.69 29.77
C VAL A 6 -8.34 -16.80 30.70
N PRO A 7 -7.34 -17.58 30.27
CA PRO A 7 -6.72 -18.62 31.12
C PRO A 7 -6.05 -18.00 32.36
N LYS A 8 -6.23 -18.59 33.52
CA LYS A 8 -5.55 -18.18 34.75
C LYS A 8 -4.35 -19.09 35.03
N PHE A 9 -3.17 -18.50 34.98
CA PHE A 9 -1.91 -19.17 35.31
C PHE A 9 -1.47 -18.78 36.73
N GLU A 10 -1.63 -19.70 37.70
CA GLU A 10 -1.28 -19.48 39.10
C GLU A 10 -0.33 -20.61 39.58
N LYS A 11 0.57 -20.27 40.49
CA LYS A 11 1.50 -21.23 41.07
C LYS A 11 0.73 -22.39 41.73
N GLY A 12 1.08 -23.62 41.37
CA GLY A 12 0.44 -24.84 41.90
C GLY A 12 -0.80 -25.31 41.14
N ARG A 13 -1.21 -24.61 40.07
CA ARG A 13 -2.29 -25.10 39.19
C ARG A 13 -1.74 -26.00 38.09
N ILE A 14 -2.50 -27.01 37.73
CA ILE A 14 -2.20 -27.87 36.58
C ILE A 14 -2.54 -27.12 35.28
N LEU A 15 -1.58 -27.07 34.38
CA LEU A 15 -1.79 -26.55 33.03
C LEU A 15 -2.69 -27.54 32.26
N LYS A 16 -3.85 -27.05 31.80
CA LYS A 16 -4.79 -27.85 31.00
C LYS A 16 -4.61 -27.58 29.53
N THR A 17 -4.81 -28.59 28.68
CA THR A 17 -4.76 -28.48 27.22
C THR A 17 -5.68 -27.34 26.70
N ALA A 18 -6.91 -27.23 27.21
CA ALA A 18 -7.85 -26.17 26.85
C ALA A 18 -7.33 -24.75 27.13
N MET A 19 -6.42 -24.56 28.12
CA MET A 19 -5.79 -23.25 28.36
C MET A 19 -4.76 -22.90 27.27
N LEU A 20 -4.01 -23.90 26.82
CA LEU A 20 -3.05 -23.74 25.71
C LEU A 20 -3.77 -23.53 24.36
N GLU A 21 -4.84 -24.28 24.15
CA GLU A 21 -5.70 -24.10 22.96
C GLU A 21 -6.26 -22.69 22.90
N ASN A 22 -6.79 -22.16 24.00
CA ASN A 22 -7.29 -20.80 24.05
C ASN A 22 -6.20 -19.77 23.74
N LEU A 23 -4.97 -19.93 24.27
CA LEU A 23 -3.84 -19.05 23.96
C LEU A 23 -3.42 -19.11 22.48
N ARG A 24 -3.53 -20.27 21.86
CA ARG A 24 -3.24 -20.46 20.43
C ARG A 24 -4.33 -19.88 19.56
N ASP A 25 -5.58 -20.16 19.89
CA ASP A 25 -6.71 -19.95 18.98
C ASP A 25 -7.26 -18.52 19.06
N PHE A 26 -7.34 -17.92 20.26
CA PHE A 26 -7.88 -16.58 20.45
C PHE A 26 -7.22 -15.50 19.54
N PRO A 27 -5.88 -15.36 19.48
CA PRO A 27 -5.25 -14.34 18.60
C PRO A 27 -5.44 -14.68 17.11
N ARG A 28 -5.51 -15.95 16.73
CA ARG A 28 -5.78 -16.37 15.36
C ARG A 28 -7.21 -16.03 14.95
N GLU A 29 -8.17 -16.45 15.74
CA GLU A 29 -9.59 -16.16 15.49
C GLU A 29 -9.86 -14.67 15.43
N TYR A 30 -9.23 -13.88 16.32
CA TYR A 30 -9.30 -12.43 16.26
C TYR A 30 -8.81 -11.88 14.92
N ALA A 31 -7.64 -12.28 14.47
CA ALA A 31 -7.07 -11.84 13.21
C ALA A 31 -7.91 -12.31 12.01
N ASP A 32 -8.38 -13.55 12.01
CA ASP A 32 -9.22 -14.11 10.95
C ASP A 32 -10.56 -13.39 10.85
N ILE A 33 -11.17 -13.03 11.99
CA ILE A 33 -12.41 -12.25 12.01
C ILE A 33 -12.16 -10.81 11.56
N TYR A 34 -11.10 -10.16 12.06
CA TYR A 34 -10.78 -8.76 11.75
C TYR A 34 -10.50 -8.55 10.27
N TYR A 35 -9.73 -9.45 9.66
CA TYR A 35 -9.35 -9.36 8.25
C TYR A 35 -10.25 -10.16 7.31
N ARG A 36 -11.36 -10.73 7.77
CA ARG A 36 -12.25 -11.58 6.96
C ARG A 36 -12.63 -10.92 5.64
N ASP A 37 -13.10 -9.69 5.71
CA ASP A 37 -13.64 -8.95 4.57
C ASP A 37 -12.59 -8.16 3.78
N TYR A 38 -11.32 -8.29 4.14
CA TYR A 38 -10.23 -7.68 3.38
C TYR A 38 -9.88 -8.53 2.16
N ALA A 39 -9.58 -7.88 1.06
CA ALA A 39 -9.07 -8.54 -0.14
C ALA A 39 -7.63 -9.04 0.06
N ASP A 40 -7.18 -9.94 -0.83
CA ASP A 40 -5.79 -10.38 -0.87
C ASP A 40 -4.85 -9.23 -1.23
N GLY A 41 -3.68 -9.17 -0.57
CA GLY A 41 -2.69 -8.12 -0.75
C GLY A 41 -1.80 -7.92 0.48
N ILE A 42 -0.94 -6.91 0.43
CA ILE A 42 -0.11 -6.51 1.56
C ILE A 42 -0.99 -5.82 2.61
N VAL A 43 -0.96 -6.32 3.84
CA VAL A 43 -1.66 -5.72 4.98
C VAL A 43 -0.82 -4.60 5.58
N THR A 44 0.46 -4.87 5.83
CA THR A 44 1.43 -3.91 6.37
C THR A 44 2.85 -4.39 6.15
N GLY A 45 3.82 -3.48 6.19
CA GLY A 45 5.24 -3.81 5.96
C GLY A 45 5.49 -4.34 4.55
N ALA A 46 6.38 -5.32 4.43
CA ALA A 46 6.82 -5.89 3.15
C ALA A 46 7.29 -4.81 2.15
N ASN A 47 7.90 -3.75 2.68
CA ASN A 47 8.48 -2.69 1.87
C ASN A 47 9.75 -3.17 1.19
N ILE A 48 10.02 -2.59 0.03
CA ILE A 48 11.26 -2.86 -0.71
C ILE A 48 12.28 -1.79 -0.34
N GLU A 49 13.49 -2.21 -0.01
CA GLU A 49 14.66 -1.36 0.18
C GLU A 49 15.74 -1.79 -0.82
N VAL A 50 16.31 -0.82 -1.54
CA VAL A 50 17.31 -1.08 -2.57
C VAL A 50 18.70 -1.01 -1.98
N ALA A 51 19.48 -2.08 -2.13
CA ALA A 51 20.93 -2.12 -1.94
C ALA A 51 21.67 -2.27 -3.28
N GLU A 52 22.98 -2.31 -3.26
CA GLU A 52 23.78 -2.26 -4.50
C GLU A 52 23.53 -3.46 -5.43
N GLU A 53 23.38 -4.66 -4.87
CA GLU A 53 23.19 -5.91 -5.65
C GLU A 53 21.99 -6.75 -5.16
N ALA A 54 21.23 -6.22 -4.22
CA ALA A 54 20.11 -6.92 -3.62
C ALA A 54 18.97 -5.98 -3.27
N LEU A 55 17.77 -6.54 -3.25
CA LEU A 55 16.60 -5.93 -2.65
C LEU A 55 16.37 -6.57 -1.29
N THR A 56 16.02 -5.76 -0.31
CA THR A 56 15.55 -6.24 0.99
C THR A 56 14.05 -6.05 1.06
N VAL A 57 13.33 -7.15 1.33
CA VAL A 57 11.91 -7.10 1.68
C VAL A 57 11.84 -7.01 3.20
N THR A 58 11.28 -5.92 3.72
CA THR A 58 11.16 -5.72 5.17
C THR A 58 10.12 -6.65 5.80
N PRO A 59 10.18 -6.91 7.11
CA PRO A 59 9.12 -7.63 7.81
C PRO A 59 7.74 -7.08 7.51
N GLY A 60 6.76 -7.97 7.39
CA GLY A 60 5.42 -7.56 7.01
C GLY A 60 4.40 -8.69 7.09
N ILE A 61 3.17 -8.33 6.81
CA ILE A 61 2.01 -9.22 6.80
C ILE A 61 1.35 -9.12 5.44
N VAL A 62 1.10 -10.27 4.82
CA VAL A 62 0.30 -10.36 3.59
C VAL A 62 -0.90 -11.26 3.83
N LYS A 63 -2.04 -10.91 3.22
CA LYS A 63 -3.23 -11.75 3.17
C LYS A 63 -3.30 -12.44 1.81
N TYR A 64 -3.50 -13.74 1.83
CA TYR A 64 -3.73 -14.52 0.62
C TYR A 64 -4.64 -15.71 0.92
N ASN A 65 -5.69 -15.86 0.10
CA ASN A 65 -6.68 -16.93 0.18
C ASN A 65 -7.19 -17.18 1.61
N GLY A 66 -7.63 -16.08 2.26
CA GLY A 66 -8.19 -16.09 3.61
C GLY A 66 -7.18 -16.29 4.74
N ARG A 67 -5.88 -16.34 4.46
CA ARG A 67 -4.81 -16.56 5.46
C ARG A 67 -3.87 -15.38 5.53
N LEU A 68 -3.34 -15.15 6.74
CA LEU A 68 -2.27 -14.18 6.97
C LEU A 68 -0.92 -14.90 6.97
N TYR A 69 -0.01 -14.41 6.14
CA TYR A 69 1.39 -14.85 6.07
C TYR A 69 2.27 -13.77 6.66
N LEU A 70 3.21 -14.14 7.52
CA LEU A 70 4.09 -13.23 8.23
C LEU A 70 5.53 -13.44 7.77
N LEU A 71 6.18 -12.34 7.41
CA LEU A 71 7.63 -12.26 7.26
C LEU A 71 8.18 -11.60 8.52
N ASN A 72 8.77 -12.37 9.44
CA ASN A 72 9.25 -11.88 10.73
C ASN A 72 10.65 -11.26 10.67
N GLN A 73 11.43 -11.61 9.66
CA GLN A 73 12.78 -11.11 9.44
C GLN A 73 12.91 -10.60 8.01
N PRO A 74 13.77 -9.61 7.76
CA PRO A 74 14.01 -9.14 6.39
C PRO A 74 14.47 -10.29 5.48
N ALA A 75 13.95 -10.31 4.27
CA ALA A 75 14.38 -11.25 3.23
C ALA A 75 15.22 -10.50 2.18
N ILE A 76 16.41 -11.03 1.90
CA ILE A 76 17.33 -10.45 0.93
C ILE A 76 17.20 -11.24 -0.37
N VAL A 77 17.02 -10.53 -1.48
CA VAL A 77 16.83 -11.10 -2.81
C VAL A 77 17.82 -10.45 -3.77
N ALA A 78 18.80 -11.21 -4.24
CA ALA A 78 19.77 -10.72 -5.22
C ALA A 78 19.09 -10.45 -6.56
N TYR A 79 19.47 -9.37 -7.25
CA TYR A 79 18.97 -9.04 -8.58
C TYR A 79 20.13 -8.80 -9.57
N GLN A 80 19.81 -8.84 -10.84
CA GLN A 80 20.78 -8.59 -11.91
C GLN A 80 20.23 -7.58 -12.91
N ALA A 81 21.14 -6.83 -13.54
CA ALA A 81 20.82 -5.90 -14.60
C ALA A 81 20.68 -6.64 -15.93
N THR A 82 19.47 -7.10 -16.24
CA THR A 82 19.19 -7.87 -17.48
C THR A 82 18.70 -7.00 -18.64
N GLY A 83 18.41 -5.72 -18.38
CA GLY A 83 17.75 -4.83 -19.34
C GLY A 83 16.29 -5.18 -19.62
N ARG A 84 15.77 -6.25 -19.02
CA ARG A 84 14.38 -6.71 -19.14
C ARG A 84 13.56 -6.29 -17.93
N GLU A 85 12.24 -6.27 -18.10
CA GLU A 85 11.36 -6.05 -16.98
C GLU A 85 11.36 -7.28 -16.07
N THR A 86 11.67 -7.04 -14.80
CA THR A 86 11.82 -8.04 -13.75
C THR A 86 10.86 -7.74 -12.64
N VAL A 87 10.18 -8.76 -12.12
CA VAL A 87 9.16 -8.65 -11.08
C VAL A 87 9.59 -9.43 -9.85
N VAL A 88 9.53 -8.81 -8.69
CA VAL A 88 9.67 -9.47 -7.39
C VAL A 88 8.28 -9.86 -6.90
N LYS A 89 8.08 -11.14 -6.61
CA LYS A 89 6.77 -11.71 -6.26
C LYS A 89 6.87 -12.58 -5.01
N ILE A 90 5.80 -12.61 -4.25
CA ILE A 90 5.54 -13.70 -3.29
C ILE A 90 4.81 -14.79 -4.07
N ARG A 91 5.34 -16.01 -4.04
CA ARG A 91 4.71 -17.21 -4.57
C ARG A 91 4.22 -18.08 -3.44
N PHE A 92 2.91 -18.31 -3.37
CA PHE A 92 2.26 -19.13 -2.37
C PHE A 92 2.19 -20.58 -2.84
N HIS A 93 2.48 -21.50 -1.93
CA HIS A 93 2.43 -22.93 -2.19
C HIS A 93 1.17 -23.56 -1.63
N GLU A 94 0.82 -24.72 -2.14
CA GLU A 94 -0.24 -25.53 -1.56
C GLU A 94 0.15 -25.94 -0.14
N GLY A 95 -0.85 -26.04 0.74
CA GLY A 95 -0.63 -26.42 2.13
C GLY A 95 -0.10 -27.86 2.23
N ALA A 96 0.88 -28.05 3.08
CA ALA A 96 1.37 -29.36 3.48
C ALA A 96 0.87 -29.67 4.91
N VAL A 97 0.50 -30.93 5.13
CA VAL A 97 0.10 -31.44 6.45
C VAL A 97 1.20 -32.36 6.93
N ASP A 98 1.77 -32.02 8.07
CA ASP A 98 2.67 -32.88 8.83
C ASP A 98 1.93 -33.42 10.06
N SER A 99 2.54 -34.37 10.81
CA SER A 99 1.92 -34.97 12.01
C SER A 99 1.46 -33.93 13.03
N ASP A 100 2.21 -32.83 13.16
CA ASP A 100 2.01 -31.82 14.20
C ASP A 100 1.58 -30.46 13.66
N TRP A 101 1.69 -30.22 12.31
CA TRP A 101 1.52 -28.90 11.71
C TRP A 101 0.74 -28.91 10.40
N ASN A 102 -0.14 -27.95 10.24
CA ASN A 102 -0.62 -27.52 8.93
C ASN A 102 0.27 -26.37 8.45
N ILE A 103 1.09 -26.60 7.43
CA ILE A 103 2.12 -25.69 6.98
C ILE A 103 1.68 -25.04 5.66
N TYR A 104 1.60 -23.71 5.63
CA TYR A 104 1.40 -22.92 4.42
C TYR A 104 2.64 -22.08 4.20
N ARG A 105 3.32 -22.29 3.08
CA ARG A 105 4.60 -21.63 2.76
C ARG A 105 4.44 -20.66 1.60
N SER A 106 5.33 -19.69 1.56
CA SER A 106 5.52 -18.83 0.42
C SER A 106 7.00 -18.52 0.25
N ASP A 107 7.42 -18.31 -0.99
CA ASP A 107 8.76 -17.88 -1.34
C ASP A 107 8.71 -16.50 -1.98
N ILE A 108 9.78 -15.72 -1.79
CA ILE A 108 10.00 -14.49 -2.53
C ILE A 108 10.88 -14.85 -3.72
N VAL A 109 10.37 -14.58 -4.92
CA VAL A 109 11.04 -14.94 -6.17
C VAL A 109 11.19 -13.73 -7.07
N ILE A 110 12.28 -13.72 -7.87
CA ILE A 110 12.47 -12.78 -8.97
C ILE A 110 12.13 -13.54 -10.26
N ASP A 111 11.32 -12.91 -11.12
CA ASP A 111 10.82 -13.52 -12.35
C ASP A 111 10.79 -12.48 -13.48
N GLU A 112 11.11 -12.90 -14.71
CA GLU A 112 10.93 -12.08 -15.91
C GLU A 112 9.51 -12.20 -16.50
N HIS A 113 8.70 -13.15 -15.99
CA HIS A 113 7.28 -13.24 -16.34
C HIS A 113 6.49 -12.19 -15.59
N ILE A 114 6.09 -11.14 -16.30
CA ILE A 114 5.40 -9.97 -15.74
C ILE A 114 4.02 -10.31 -15.21
N GLU A 115 3.34 -11.25 -15.85
CA GLU A 115 2.00 -11.66 -15.44
C GLU A 115 2.05 -12.44 -14.12
N SER A 116 1.29 -11.98 -13.14
CA SER A 116 1.14 -12.70 -11.88
C SER A 116 0.14 -13.83 -12.01
N ARG A 117 0.54 -15.03 -11.61
CA ARG A 117 -0.39 -16.17 -11.48
C ARG A 117 -1.37 -15.93 -10.33
N PRO A 118 -2.50 -16.66 -10.28
CA PRO A 118 -3.41 -16.56 -9.13
C PRO A 118 -2.74 -16.78 -7.77
N SER A 119 -1.70 -17.63 -7.73
CA SER A 119 -0.91 -17.92 -6.52
C SER A 119 0.26 -16.97 -6.29
N GLU A 120 0.27 -15.80 -6.91
CA GLU A 120 1.37 -14.85 -6.80
C GLU A 120 0.87 -13.45 -6.40
N LEU A 121 1.67 -12.76 -5.60
CA LEU A 121 1.47 -11.37 -5.23
C LEU A 121 2.73 -10.58 -5.57
N GLU A 122 2.60 -9.55 -6.39
CA GLU A 122 3.71 -8.67 -6.75
C GLU A 122 4.10 -7.75 -5.58
N LEU A 123 5.40 -7.63 -5.33
CA LEU A 123 6.00 -6.71 -4.36
C LEU A 123 6.58 -5.46 -5.02
N CYS A 124 7.18 -5.61 -6.19
CA CYS A 124 7.66 -4.52 -7.04
C CYS A 124 8.04 -5.07 -8.41
N ARG A 125 8.29 -4.14 -9.34
CA ARG A 125 8.97 -4.45 -10.60
C ARG A 125 9.99 -3.37 -10.94
N PHE A 126 10.92 -3.70 -11.83
CA PHE A 126 11.93 -2.77 -12.33
C PHE A 126 12.48 -3.25 -13.67
N LYS A 127 13.09 -2.33 -14.41
CA LYS A 127 13.85 -2.61 -15.62
C LYS A 127 15.21 -1.97 -15.47
N LEU A 128 16.23 -2.76 -15.16
CA LEU A 128 17.56 -2.26 -14.87
C LEU A 128 18.48 -2.47 -16.06
N LYS A 129 19.04 -1.38 -16.57
CA LYS A 129 20.05 -1.41 -17.63
C LYS A 129 21.39 -1.83 -17.06
N GLU A 130 22.18 -2.54 -17.87
CA GLU A 130 23.55 -2.89 -17.52
C GLU A 130 24.38 -1.66 -17.16
N GLY A 131 25.14 -1.74 -16.09
CA GLY A 131 25.94 -0.63 -15.55
C GLY A 131 25.17 0.47 -14.82
N ALA A 132 23.83 0.41 -14.76
CA ALA A 132 23.01 1.37 -14.01
C ALA A 132 22.77 0.87 -12.59
N LYS A 133 22.46 1.81 -11.67
CA LYS A 133 22.02 1.51 -10.30
C LYS A 133 20.51 1.59 -10.22
N LEU A 134 19.91 0.60 -9.56
CA LEU A 134 18.49 0.64 -9.24
C LEU A 134 18.27 1.67 -8.13
N ARG A 135 17.18 2.45 -8.23
CA ARG A 135 16.83 3.50 -7.25
C ARG A 135 15.38 3.45 -6.85
N GLN A 136 15.08 4.04 -5.69
CA GLN A 136 13.72 4.29 -5.17
C GLN A 136 13.55 5.71 -4.59
N ASP A 137 14.48 6.60 -4.87
CA ASP A 137 14.48 8.02 -4.52
C ASP A 137 13.70 8.81 -5.58
N TYR A 138 12.39 8.70 -5.55
CA TYR A 138 11.52 9.33 -6.54
C TYR A 138 11.61 10.86 -6.47
N GLN A 139 11.95 11.50 -7.61
CA GLN A 139 12.13 12.94 -7.71
C GLN A 139 10.80 13.71 -7.72
N ASN A 140 9.75 13.10 -8.18
CA ASN A 140 8.40 13.65 -8.23
C ASN A 140 7.37 12.52 -8.39
N PHE A 141 6.08 12.85 -8.32
CA PHE A 141 5.01 11.86 -8.39
C PHE A 141 4.99 11.05 -9.70
N ARG A 142 5.36 11.66 -10.83
CA ARG A 142 5.44 10.96 -12.12
C ARG A 142 6.58 9.95 -12.18
N ASP A 143 7.64 10.19 -11.42
CA ASP A 143 8.82 9.33 -11.38
C ASP A 143 8.49 7.90 -10.87
N LEU A 144 7.39 7.73 -10.14
CA LEU A 144 6.85 6.42 -9.75
C LEU A 144 6.51 5.51 -10.94
N SER A 145 6.31 6.07 -12.13
CA SER A 145 6.06 5.34 -13.38
C SER A 145 7.26 5.30 -14.33
N THR A 146 8.45 5.71 -13.87
CA THR A 146 9.66 5.65 -14.66
C THR A 146 10.00 4.20 -15.01
N GLU A 147 10.22 3.93 -16.31
CA GLU A 147 10.39 2.59 -16.84
C GLU A 147 11.73 1.97 -16.42
N TYR A 148 12.81 2.75 -16.46
CA TYR A 148 14.16 2.23 -16.27
C TYR A 148 14.78 2.66 -14.93
N ASN A 149 15.58 1.77 -14.37
CA ASN A 149 16.46 1.99 -13.22
C ASN A 149 15.73 2.45 -11.95
N THR A 150 14.42 2.30 -11.90
CA THR A 150 13.57 2.76 -10.79
C THR A 150 12.65 1.63 -10.34
N VAL A 151 12.53 1.45 -9.04
CA VAL A 151 11.57 0.50 -8.46
C VAL A 151 10.15 1.00 -8.74
N ASN A 152 9.34 0.18 -9.38
CA ASN A 152 7.95 0.50 -9.69
C ASN A 152 7.03 -0.27 -8.73
N LEU A 153 6.22 0.47 -7.97
CA LEU A 153 5.27 -0.03 -6.98
C LEU A 153 3.81 0.06 -7.46
N LEU A 154 3.56 0.51 -8.69
CA LEU A 154 2.21 0.77 -9.19
C LEU A 154 1.35 -0.49 -9.32
N HIS A 155 1.97 -1.65 -9.49
CA HIS A 155 1.27 -2.92 -9.65
C HIS A 155 1.01 -3.64 -8.33
N VAL A 156 1.59 -3.14 -7.24
CA VAL A 156 1.45 -3.74 -5.90
C VAL A 156 0.04 -3.56 -5.38
N ARG A 157 -0.51 -4.64 -4.83
CA ARG A 157 -1.86 -4.65 -4.25
C ARG A 157 -1.77 -4.64 -2.73
N PHE A 158 -2.44 -3.69 -2.11
CA PHE A 158 -2.61 -3.64 -0.67
C PHE A 158 -3.98 -4.16 -0.29
N ALA A 159 -4.04 -4.92 0.79
CA ALA A 159 -5.26 -5.48 1.34
C ALA A 159 -6.11 -4.34 1.92
N ALA A 160 -7.33 -4.20 1.43
CA ALA A 160 -8.30 -3.25 1.96
C ALA A 160 -9.68 -3.90 2.01
N TYR A 161 -10.61 -3.28 2.72
CA TYR A 161 -11.96 -3.78 2.89
C TYR A 161 -12.68 -3.92 1.54
N GLY A 162 -13.16 -5.11 1.25
CA GLY A 162 -13.91 -5.47 0.05
C GLY A 162 -13.06 -5.69 -1.21
N GLN A 163 -12.04 -4.88 -1.45
CA GLN A 163 -11.17 -4.99 -2.63
C GLN A 163 -9.77 -4.44 -2.37
N SER A 164 -8.77 -4.93 -3.11
CA SER A 164 -7.40 -4.44 -3.00
C SER A 164 -7.27 -2.99 -3.47
N THR A 165 -6.32 -2.27 -2.91
CA THR A 165 -6.10 -0.85 -3.18
C THR A 165 -4.65 -0.53 -3.55
N VAL A 166 -4.39 0.74 -3.85
CA VAL A 166 -3.08 1.29 -4.19
C VAL A 166 -2.19 1.35 -2.95
N SER A 167 -0.87 1.29 -3.17
CA SER A 167 0.12 1.43 -2.10
C SER A 167 -0.11 2.70 -1.26
N PRO A 168 -0.12 2.59 0.07
CA PRO A 168 -0.19 3.74 0.98
C PRO A 168 0.93 4.76 0.74
N PHE A 169 2.11 4.29 0.33
CA PHE A 169 3.22 5.16 -0.03
C PHE A 169 2.85 6.11 -1.18
N ILE A 170 2.24 5.58 -2.25
CA ILE A 170 1.80 6.38 -3.41
C ILE A 170 0.75 7.40 -2.99
N MET A 171 -0.20 6.99 -2.14
CA MET A 171 -1.27 7.87 -1.69
C MET A 171 -0.75 8.99 -0.79
N ARG A 172 0.17 8.69 0.13
CA ARG A 172 0.82 9.70 0.98
C ARG A 172 1.65 10.69 0.15
N TYR A 173 2.43 10.18 -0.83
CA TYR A 173 3.19 11.02 -1.74
C TYR A 173 2.28 11.99 -2.50
N PHE A 174 1.16 11.49 -3.03
CA PHE A 174 0.16 12.32 -3.70
C PHE A 174 -0.43 13.40 -2.78
N GLY A 175 -0.83 13.03 -1.57
CA GLY A 175 -1.39 13.96 -0.58
C GLY A 175 -0.42 15.07 -0.19
N ASP A 176 0.85 14.72 0.04
CA ASP A 176 1.92 15.67 0.36
C ASP A 176 2.17 16.65 -0.82
N GLU A 177 2.24 16.14 -2.06
CA GLU A 177 2.37 16.98 -3.25
C GLU A 177 1.18 17.92 -3.47
N LEU A 178 -0.05 17.48 -3.20
CA LEU A 178 -1.24 18.35 -3.26
C LEU A 178 -1.14 19.52 -2.30
N LEU A 179 -0.74 19.27 -1.04
CA LEU A 179 -0.59 20.30 -0.03
C LEU A 179 0.57 21.25 -0.37
N ARG A 180 1.70 20.74 -0.84
CA ARG A 180 2.86 21.57 -1.26
C ARG A 180 2.51 22.49 -2.44
N ARG A 181 1.67 22.05 -3.36
CA ARG A 181 1.23 22.86 -4.51
C ARG A 181 0.19 23.89 -4.14
N GLY A 182 -0.34 23.86 -2.92
CA GLY A 182 -1.29 24.84 -2.42
C GLY A 182 -2.64 24.78 -3.10
N SER A 183 -3.18 23.60 -3.34
CA SER A 183 -4.56 23.49 -3.85
C SER A 183 -5.52 24.16 -2.88
N SER A 184 -6.40 25.02 -3.41
CA SER A 184 -7.47 25.66 -2.64
C SER A 184 -8.80 24.91 -2.74
N GLU A 185 -8.86 23.84 -3.51
CA GLU A 185 -10.06 23.04 -3.68
C GLU A 185 -10.35 22.24 -2.40
N PRO A 186 -11.52 22.40 -1.77
CA PRO A 186 -11.84 21.71 -0.50
C PRO A 186 -11.72 20.19 -0.60
N GLN A 187 -12.11 19.60 -1.72
CA GLN A 187 -12.00 18.15 -1.94
C GLN A 187 -10.54 17.69 -2.03
N ASP A 188 -9.63 18.50 -2.58
CA ASP A 188 -8.20 18.18 -2.64
C ASP A 188 -7.59 18.20 -1.23
N LEU A 189 -7.95 19.21 -0.42
CA LEU A 189 -7.47 19.30 0.96
C LEU A 189 -7.97 18.13 1.81
N ALA A 190 -9.27 17.81 1.73
CA ALA A 190 -9.85 16.68 2.45
C ALA A 190 -9.19 15.35 2.05
N PHE A 191 -9.00 15.11 0.75
CA PHE A 191 -8.38 13.91 0.25
C PHE A 191 -6.89 13.80 0.62
N ALA A 192 -6.15 14.91 0.58
CA ALA A 192 -4.75 14.96 1.01
C ALA A 192 -4.63 14.62 2.51
N MET A 193 -5.47 15.21 3.36
CA MET A 193 -5.49 14.92 4.80
C MET A 193 -5.81 13.44 5.09
N MET A 194 -6.79 12.87 4.37
CA MET A 194 -7.09 11.43 4.47
C MET A 194 -5.87 10.59 4.04
N SER A 195 -5.23 10.94 2.92
CA SER A 195 -4.07 10.20 2.37
C SER A 195 -2.87 10.20 3.32
N LEU A 196 -2.68 11.27 4.09
CA LEU A 196 -1.59 11.39 5.06
C LEU A 196 -1.90 10.73 6.40
N ASN A 197 -3.15 10.78 6.83
CA ASN A 197 -3.56 10.33 8.15
C ASN A 197 -3.94 8.84 8.18
N GLU A 198 -4.57 8.33 7.13
CA GLU A 198 -4.97 6.92 7.03
C GLU A 198 -3.83 6.06 6.47
N GLY A 199 -3.70 4.84 6.98
CA GLY A 199 -2.71 3.88 6.47
C GLY A 199 -3.06 3.39 5.07
N ILE A 200 -4.30 2.93 4.88
CA ILE A 200 -4.79 2.33 3.63
C ILE A 200 -6.12 2.99 3.27
N LEU A 201 -6.17 3.65 2.12
CA LEU A 201 -7.41 4.22 1.59
C LEU A 201 -8.22 3.17 0.84
N ASN A 202 -9.54 3.18 1.04
CA ASN A 202 -10.44 2.34 0.25
C ASN A 202 -10.41 2.77 -1.22
N ARG A 203 -10.31 1.81 -2.14
CA ARG A 203 -10.25 2.04 -3.58
C ARG A 203 -11.42 2.87 -4.11
N LYS A 204 -12.62 2.66 -3.57
CA LYS A 204 -13.81 3.45 -3.93
C LYS A 204 -13.64 4.93 -3.62
N VAL A 205 -13.02 5.27 -2.50
CA VAL A 205 -12.75 6.68 -2.14
C VAL A 205 -11.82 7.31 -3.18
N ILE A 206 -10.77 6.59 -3.58
CA ILE A 206 -9.82 7.06 -4.59
C ILE A 206 -10.49 7.27 -5.94
N THR A 207 -11.29 6.31 -6.41
CA THR A 207 -11.95 6.40 -7.72
C THR A 207 -13.04 7.46 -7.75
N HIS A 208 -13.78 7.65 -6.66
CA HIS A 208 -14.76 8.75 -6.53
C HIS A 208 -14.09 10.12 -6.52
N TYR A 209 -12.98 10.28 -5.80
CA TYR A 209 -12.20 11.52 -5.81
C TYR A 209 -11.72 11.86 -7.23
N ILE A 210 -11.11 10.88 -7.92
CA ILE A 210 -10.63 11.05 -9.31
C ILE A 210 -11.80 11.45 -10.24
N ALA A 211 -12.92 10.72 -10.16
CA ALA A 211 -14.08 10.98 -10.99
C ALA A 211 -14.61 12.38 -10.81
N ASN A 212 -14.81 12.82 -9.58
CA ASN A 212 -15.29 14.16 -9.25
C ASN A 212 -14.30 15.24 -9.67
N ARG A 213 -13.02 15.04 -9.38
CA ARG A 213 -11.99 16.07 -9.62
C ARG A 213 -11.68 16.28 -11.10
N LEU A 214 -11.77 15.23 -11.92
CA LEU A 214 -11.51 15.28 -13.35
C LEU A 214 -12.77 15.35 -14.22
N GLY A 215 -13.96 15.24 -13.65
CA GLY A 215 -15.21 15.21 -14.40
C GLY A 215 -15.33 13.98 -15.31
N ILE A 216 -14.81 12.83 -14.90
CA ILE A 216 -14.83 11.57 -15.68
C ILE A 216 -15.72 10.51 -15.02
N ALA A 217 -16.07 9.47 -15.78
CA ALA A 217 -16.88 8.37 -15.23
C ALA A 217 -16.17 7.70 -14.05
N ASN A 218 -16.94 7.40 -12.99
CA ASN A 218 -16.45 6.57 -11.90
C ASN A 218 -16.53 5.10 -12.33
N LYS A 219 -15.38 4.45 -12.45
CA LYS A 219 -15.24 3.03 -12.78
C LYS A 219 -14.08 2.42 -11.99
N ASP A 220 -13.95 1.13 -12.06
CA ASP A 220 -12.78 0.45 -11.49
C ASP A 220 -11.57 0.65 -12.43
N TYR A 221 -10.66 1.52 -12.02
CA TYR A 221 -9.41 1.80 -12.70
C TYR A 221 -8.32 0.86 -12.16
N SER A 222 -7.40 0.41 -13.01
CA SER A 222 -6.16 -0.24 -12.56
C SER A 222 -5.32 0.73 -11.72
N ASN A 223 -4.39 0.21 -10.91
CA ASN A 223 -3.50 1.07 -10.12
C ASN A 223 -2.68 2.02 -11.00
N VAL A 224 -2.28 1.58 -12.19
CA VAL A 224 -1.56 2.42 -13.18
C VAL A 224 -2.44 3.54 -13.70
N GLU A 225 -3.72 3.26 -14.00
CA GLU A 225 -4.67 4.29 -14.40
C GLU A 225 -4.95 5.27 -13.27
N ILE A 226 -5.10 4.79 -12.04
CA ILE A 226 -5.23 5.63 -10.83
C ILE A 226 -4.05 6.58 -10.73
N HIS A 227 -2.82 6.09 -10.80
CA HIS A 227 -1.61 6.92 -10.76
C HIS A 227 -1.62 7.98 -11.88
N ARG A 228 -1.96 7.60 -13.11
CA ARG A 228 -2.05 8.53 -14.26
C ARG A 228 -3.07 9.64 -14.01
N HIS A 229 -4.24 9.32 -13.47
CA HIS A 229 -5.27 10.30 -13.15
C HIS A 229 -4.84 11.21 -12.00
N LEU A 230 -4.23 10.69 -10.97
CA LEU A 230 -3.69 11.48 -9.86
C LEU A 230 -2.57 12.43 -10.33
N ALA A 231 -1.69 11.99 -11.23
CA ALA A 231 -0.68 12.84 -11.85
C ALA A 231 -1.32 14.00 -12.63
N ARG A 232 -2.40 13.76 -13.38
CA ARG A 232 -3.15 14.80 -14.09
C ARG A 232 -3.77 15.81 -13.12
N ILE A 233 -4.28 15.35 -11.97
CA ILE A 233 -4.81 16.25 -10.93
C ILE A 233 -3.69 17.15 -10.41
N LEU A 234 -2.53 16.59 -10.06
CA LEU A 234 -1.38 17.40 -9.61
C LEU A 234 -0.94 18.44 -10.64
N GLU A 235 -1.03 18.14 -11.92
CA GLU A 235 -0.71 19.10 -12.98
C GLU A 235 -1.75 20.22 -13.11
N SER A 236 -3.02 19.91 -12.85
CA SER A 236 -4.08 20.91 -12.84
C SER A 236 -3.97 21.90 -11.68
N VAL A 237 -3.36 21.47 -10.57
CA VAL A 237 -3.01 22.33 -9.44
C VAL A 237 -1.74 23.10 -9.81
N ARG A 238 -1.91 24.26 -10.44
CA ARG A 238 -0.81 25.19 -10.71
C ARG A 238 -0.28 25.69 -9.37
N GLY A 239 1.02 25.57 -9.18
CA GLY A 239 1.67 26.07 -7.97
C GLY A 239 1.22 27.50 -7.71
N GLY A 240 0.59 27.71 -6.58
CA GLY A 240 0.17 29.02 -6.08
C GLY A 240 1.36 29.87 -5.62
N GLY A 241 2.36 29.99 -6.49
CA GLY A 241 3.44 30.97 -6.37
C GLY A 241 3.02 32.26 -7.06
N GLY A 242 2.25 33.10 -6.38
CA GLY A 242 2.07 34.45 -6.89
C GLY A 242 0.65 34.99 -6.75
N ARG A 243 0.54 35.91 -5.80
CA ARG A 243 -0.48 36.91 -5.53
C ARG A 243 -1.62 36.49 -4.57
N MET A 244 -1.34 36.62 -3.31
CA MET A 244 -2.26 37.39 -2.46
C MET A 244 -2.38 38.77 -3.08
N GLY A 245 -3.36 38.93 -3.95
CA GLY A 245 -3.87 40.26 -4.32
C GLY A 245 -4.52 40.79 -3.05
N MET A 246 -3.85 41.71 -2.39
CA MET A 246 -4.52 42.60 -1.44
C MET A 246 -5.68 43.25 -2.21
N SER A 247 -6.89 42.74 -1.95
CA SER A 247 -8.12 43.44 -2.24
C SER A 247 -8.06 44.74 -1.43
N SER A 248 -7.72 45.83 -2.09
CA SER A 248 -7.82 47.19 -1.59
C SER A 248 -9.26 47.38 -1.10
N GLY A 249 -9.43 47.46 0.22
CA GLY A 249 -10.68 47.79 0.83
C GLY A 249 -11.19 49.13 0.33
N GLY A 250 -12.32 49.07 -0.37
CA GLY A 250 -13.07 50.27 -0.72
C GLY A 250 -13.53 50.96 0.57
N SER A 251 -13.05 52.15 0.78
CA SER A 251 -13.47 53.09 1.84
C SER A 251 -15.00 53.29 1.79
N LEU A 252 -15.71 52.79 2.76
CA LEU A 252 -17.09 53.19 3.01
C LEU A 252 -17.10 54.64 3.52
N ARG A 253 -17.51 55.56 2.66
CA ARG A 253 -17.89 56.92 3.06
C ARG A 253 -19.18 56.82 3.84
N VAL A 254 -19.11 57.09 5.13
CA VAL A 254 -20.30 57.38 5.97
C VAL A 254 -20.68 58.82 5.71
N ILE A 255 -21.85 59.07 5.13
CA ILE A 255 -22.49 60.36 5.09
C ILE A 255 -23.32 60.46 6.33
N VAL A 256 -23.05 61.46 7.17
CA VAL A 256 -23.84 61.84 8.33
C VAL A 256 -24.51 63.17 7.95
N ASP A 257 -25.85 63.18 7.95
CA ASP A 257 -26.67 64.39 8.01
C ASP A 257 -26.94 64.72 9.45
#